data_6e6bf9b8224f1439f40c9813eb5882aa
#
_entry.id   6e6bf9b8224f1439f40c9813eb5882aa
#
_cell.length_a   1.000
_cell.length_b   1.000
_cell.length_c   1.000
_cell.angle_alpha   90.00
_cell.angle_beta   90.00
_cell.angle_gamma   90.00
#
_symmetry.space_group_name_H-M   'P 1'
#
loop_
_entity.id
_entity.type
_entity.pdbx_description
1 polymer ?
#
loop_
_entity_poly.entity_id
_entity_poly.type
_entity_poly.pdbx_seq_one_letter_code
_entity_poly.pdbx_strand_id
1 'polypeptide(L)'
;SLNRTTLGQWKVGQVVNVEKAMLPTTRFGGHIVSGHVDGLGEITLVRHDARSLYFEVTAPVELAKYLAEKGSVTVDGISLTINHLRGNVISLNLIPHTAERTNIGTWKVGSKVNLEVDVLARYIERLLLGDKAAETTQQSKISMEFLAENGFLK
;
A
#
# COMPACT_ATOMS: atom_id res chain seq x y z
N SER A 1 10.82 -1.97 9.03
CA SER A 1 9.48 -2.58 8.88
C SER A 1 8.46 -2.00 9.85
N LEU A 2 8.75 -1.92 11.17
CA LEU A 2 7.78 -1.47 12.18
C LEU A 2 7.19 -0.07 11.90
N ASN A 3 7.97 0.85 11.34
CA ASN A 3 7.53 2.23 11.04
C ASN A 3 6.70 2.36 9.74
N ARG A 4 6.65 1.32 8.90
CA ARG A 4 5.94 1.31 7.62
C ARG A 4 4.79 0.32 7.57
N THR A 5 4.52 -0.36 8.67
CA THR A 5 3.50 -1.40 8.77
C THR A 5 2.68 -1.25 10.03
N THR A 6 1.53 -1.89 10.09
CA THR A 6 0.71 -2.00 11.31
C THR A 6 1.34 -2.92 12.37
N LEU A 7 2.42 -3.64 12.07
CA LEU A 7 3.06 -4.63 12.95
C LEU A 7 3.36 -4.10 14.36
N GLY A 8 3.83 -2.85 14.46
CA GLY A 8 4.15 -2.23 15.76
C GLY A 8 2.94 -2.01 16.68
N GLN A 9 1.74 -2.14 16.15
CA GLN A 9 0.47 -1.94 16.88
C GLN A 9 -0.24 -3.27 17.19
N TRP A 10 0.28 -4.40 16.71
CA TRP A 10 -0.37 -5.69 16.85
C TRP A 10 -0.36 -6.16 18.31
N LYS A 11 -1.45 -6.83 18.67
CA LYS A 11 -1.66 -7.41 19.99
C LYS A 11 -1.93 -8.89 19.87
N VAL A 12 -1.65 -9.63 20.94
CA VAL A 12 -2.00 -11.06 21.03
C VAL A 12 -3.52 -11.22 20.83
N GLY A 13 -3.90 -12.15 19.95
CA GLY A 13 -5.29 -12.40 19.58
C GLY A 13 -5.79 -11.58 18.39
N GLN A 14 -4.97 -10.70 17.82
CA GLN A 14 -5.36 -9.96 16.61
C GLN A 14 -5.45 -10.90 15.39
N VAL A 15 -6.53 -10.77 14.61
CA VAL A 15 -6.71 -11.51 13.36
C VAL A 15 -5.84 -10.89 12.28
N VAL A 16 -5.07 -11.73 11.60
CA VAL A 16 -4.19 -11.35 10.48
C VAL A 16 -4.42 -12.28 9.30
N ASN A 17 -4.21 -11.77 8.09
CA ASN A 17 -4.21 -12.59 6.88
C ASN A 17 -2.86 -13.28 6.75
N VAL A 18 -2.89 -14.57 6.42
CA VAL A 18 -1.69 -15.38 6.20
C VAL A 18 -1.84 -16.14 4.89
N GLU A 19 -0.86 -15.99 4.01
CA GLU A 19 -0.79 -16.72 2.75
C GLU A 19 0.58 -17.38 2.61
N LYS A 20 0.59 -18.60 2.04
CA LYS A 20 1.86 -19.29 1.74
C LYS A 20 2.57 -18.60 0.59
N ALA A 21 3.91 -18.61 0.63
CA ALA A 21 4.70 -18.17 -0.50
C ALA A 21 4.32 -18.93 -1.79
N MET A 22 4.25 -18.19 -2.91
CA MET A 22 3.93 -18.79 -4.20
C MET A 22 5.05 -19.75 -4.66
N LEU A 23 4.64 -20.85 -5.26
CA LEU A 23 5.53 -21.72 -6.01
C LEU A 23 5.48 -21.37 -7.50
N PRO A 24 6.53 -21.66 -8.29
CA PRO A 24 6.52 -21.41 -9.75
C PRO A 24 5.37 -22.08 -10.49
N THR A 25 4.78 -23.12 -9.90
CA THR A 25 3.66 -23.92 -10.46
C THR A 25 2.30 -23.49 -9.94
N THR A 26 2.21 -22.54 -9.01
CA THR A 26 0.93 -22.07 -8.48
C THR A 26 0.20 -21.20 -9.51
N ARG A 27 -1.14 -21.30 -9.55
CA ARG A 27 -1.96 -20.37 -10.32
C ARG A 27 -2.02 -19.03 -9.58
N PHE A 28 -1.94 -17.93 -10.33
CA PHE A 28 -2.17 -16.61 -9.76
C PHE A 28 -3.66 -16.41 -9.47
N GLY A 29 -4.00 -16.19 -8.21
CA GLY A 29 -5.36 -15.81 -7.79
C GLY A 29 -5.61 -14.29 -7.81
N GLY A 30 -4.60 -13.50 -8.19
CA GLY A 30 -4.62 -12.04 -8.23
C GLY A 30 -3.41 -11.53 -9.00
N HIS A 31 -2.62 -10.62 -8.42
CA HIS A 31 -1.35 -10.16 -8.95
C HIS A 31 -0.17 -10.68 -8.11
N ILE A 32 1.06 -10.35 -8.50
CA ILE A 32 2.26 -10.74 -7.75
C ILE A 32 2.31 -9.94 -6.44
N VAL A 33 2.11 -10.62 -5.33
CA VAL A 33 2.23 -10.08 -3.98
C VAL A 33 3.53 -10.58 -3.38
N SER A 34 4.42 -9.66 -3.03
CA SER A 34 5.76 -9.97 -2.52
C SER A 34 5.87 -9.85 -0.99
N GLY A 35 4.89 -9.27 -0.33
CA GLY A 35 4.89 -8.98 1.10
C GLY A 35 5.76 -7.77 1.47
N HIS A 36 6.05 -6.92 0.50
CA HIS A 36 6.83 -5.70 0.69
C HIS A 36 5.92 -4.48 0.85
N VAL A 37 5.45 -4.26 2.07
CA VAL A 37 4.58 -3.11 2.38
C VAL A 37 5.27 -1.79 2.06
N ASP A 38 4.60 -0.96 1.26
CA ASP A 38 5.08 0.35 0.83
C ASP A 38 4.69 1.47 1.79
N GLY A 39 3.53 1.36 2.42
CA GLY A 39 3.03 2.35 3.35
C GLY A 39 1.72 1.95 4.02
N LEU A 40 1.21 2.84 4.86
CA LEU A 40 -0.05 2.68 5.56
C LEU A 40 -1.14 3.49 4.88
N GLY A 41 -2.23 2.83 4.49
CA GLY A 41 -3.47 3.48 4.12
C GLY A 41 -4.40 3.67 5.31
N GLU A 42 -5.44 4.44 5.11
CA GLU A 42 -6.52 4.63 6.07
C GLU A 42 -7.87 4.35 5.41
N ILE A 43 -8.69 3.53 6.06
CA ILE A 43 -10.08 3.31 5.65
C ILE A 43 -10.87 4.60 5.95
N THR A 44 -11.36 5.26 4.92
CA THR A 44 -12.07 6.53 5.05
C THR A 44 -13.58 6.39 4.85
N LEU A 45 -14.02 5.31 4.23
CA LEU A 45 -15.43 4.99 4.06
C LEU A 45 -15.66 3.48 4.09
N VAL A 46 -16.75 3.07 4.75
CA VAL A 46 -17.26 1.70 4.73
C VAL A 46 -18.75 1.76 4.43
N ARG A 47 -19.22 1.03 3.42
CA ARG A 47 -20.64 0.96 3.05
C ARG A 47 -21.01 -0.46 2.66
N HIS A 48 -22.14 -0.92 3.16
CA HIS A 48 -22.77 -2.14 2.68
C HIS A 48 -23.62 -1.82 1.44
N ASP A 49 -23.36 -2.50 0.36
CA ASP A 49 -24.06 -2.34 -0.91
C ASP A 49 -24.65 -3.69 -1.34
N ALA A 50 -25.92 -3.91 -0.98
CA ALA A 50 -26.67 -5.14 -1.23
C ALA A 50 -25.87 -6.44 -0.92
N ARG A 51 -25.09 -6.93 -1.88
CA ARG A 51 -24.31 -8.17 -1.79
C ARG A 51 -22.81 -7.92 -1.75
N SER A 52 -22.37 -6.70 -1.54
CA SER A 52 -20.94 -6.34 -1.52
C SER A 52 -20.61 -5.38 -0.38
N LEU A 53 -19.32 -5.35 -0.04
CA LEU A 53 -18.75 -4.40 0.90
C LEU A 53 -17.93 -3.38 0.08
N TYR A 54 -18.32 -2.13 0.18
CA TYR A 54 -17.63 -1.02 -0.46
C TYR A 54 -16.75 -0.29 0.55
N PHE A 55 -15.50 -0.07 0.19
CA PHE A 55 -14.52 0.67 0.99
C PHE A 55 -13.89 1.78 0.19
N GLU A 56 -13.58 2.90 0.84
CA GLU A 56 -12.58 3.84 0.36
C GLU A 56 -11.36 3.79 1.26
N VAL A 57 -10.21 3.78 0.63
CA VAL A 57 -8.91 3.78 1.30
C VAL A 57 -8.10 4.95 0.80
N THR A 58 -7.68 5.82 1.71
CA THR A 58 -6.74 6.90 1.40
C THR A 58 -5.33 6.37 1.54
N ALA A 59 -4.60 6.31 0.43
CA ALA A 59 -3.20 5.92 0.38
C ALA A 59 -2.28 7.12 0.66
N PRO A 60 -1.02 6.90 1.08
CA PRO A 60 0.01 7.94 1.07
C PRO A 60 0.13 8.58 -0.33
N VAL A 61 0.31 9.90 -0.37
CA VAL A 61 0.34 10.65 -1.64
C VAL A 61 1.46 10.17 -2.57
N GLU A 62 2.59 9.78 -2.00
CA GLU A 62 3.73 9.23 -2.75
C GLU A 62 3.44 7.91 -3.46
N LEU A 63 2.41 7.18 -3.04
CA LEU A 63 1.98 5.94 -3.69
C LEU A 63 0.96 6.16 -4.81
N ALA A 64 0.35 7.35 -4.90
CA ALA A 64 -0.72 7.62 -5.86
C ALA A 64 -0.34 7.30 -7.31
N LYS A 65 0.92 7.58 -7.69
CA LYS A 65 1.44 7.32 -9.05
C LYS A 65 1.53 5.84 -9.45
N TYR A 66 1.47 4.93 -8.49
CA TYR A 66 1.49 3.49 -8.71
C TYR A 66 0.10 2.86 -8.71
N LEU A 67 -0.93 3.64 -8.40
CA LEU A 67 -2.32 3.19 -8.33
C LEU A 67 -3.03 3.53 -9.64
N ALA A 68 -3.81 2.60 -10.16
CA ALA A 68 -4.56 2.81 -11.40
C ALA A 68 -5.95 2.22 -11.28
N GLU A 69 -6.94 2.89 -11.87
CA GLU A 69 -8.29 2.33 -11.98
C GLU A 69 -8.24 1.03 -12.77
N LYS A 70 -8.92 -0.01 -12.29
CA LYS A 70 -8.85 -1.40 -12.78
C LYS A 70 -7.50 -2.10 -12.58
N GLY A 71 -6.52 -1.41 -11.98
CA GLY A 71 -5.27 -2.02 -11.54
C GLY A 71 -5.43 -2.79 -10.23
N SER A 72 -4.35 -3.42 -9.80
CA SER A 72 -4.29 -4.19 -8.56
C SER A 72 -3.57 -3.42 -7.46
N VAL A 73 -3.96 -3.68 -6.24
CA VAL A 73 -3.29 -3.23 -5.02
C VAL A 73 -3.42 -4.32 -3.96
N THR A 74 -2.41 -4.47 -3.13
CA THR A 74 -2.48 -5.34 -1.97
C THR A 74 -2.86 -4.52 -0.74
N VAL A 75 -3.90 -4.94 -0.03
CA VAL A 75 -4.33 -4.33 1.23
C VAL A 75 -4.34 -5.40 2.32
N ASP A 76 -3.55 -5.23 3.37
CA ASP A 76 -3.31 -6.23 4.43
C ASP A 76 -3.03 -7.64 3.89
N GLY A 77 -2.24 -7.75 2.81
CA GLY A 77 -1.87 -9.01 2.18
C GLY A 77 -2.89 -9.54 1.18
N ILE A 78 -4.03 -8.87 0.97
CA ILE A 78 -5.09 -9.31 0.06
C ILE A 78 -4.94 -8.58 -1.28
N SER A 79 -4.84 -9.34 -2.37
CA SER A 79 -4.86 -8.79 -3.74
C SER A 79 -6.25 -8.30 -4.09
N LEU A 80 -6.41 -7.02 -4.37
CA LEU A 80 -7.68 -6.37 -4.65
C LEU A 80 -7.62 -5.54 -5.93
N THR A 81 -8.75 -5.42 -6.61
CA THR A 81 -8.89 -4.56 -7.79
C THR A 81 -9.37 -3.17 -7.36
N ILE A 82 -8.72 -2.15 -7.86
CA ILE A 82 -9.14 -0.75 -7.69
C ILE A 82 -10.32 -0.48 -8.63
N ASN A 83 -11.51 -0.21 -8.07
CA ASN A 83 -12.70 0.07 -8.88
C ASN A 83 -12.67 1.49 -9.45
N HIS A 84 -12.36 2.47 -8.59
CA HIS A 84 -12.22 3.88 -8.96
C HIS A 84 -11.04 4.49 -8.19
N LEU A 85 -10.45 5.50 -8.81
CA LEU A 85 -9.34 6.26 -8.24
C LEU A 85 -9.63 7.76 -8.31
N ARG A 86 -9.53 8.44 -7.17
CA ARG A 86 -9.65 9.90 -7.07
C ARG A 86 -8.47 10.45 -6.29
N GLY A 87 -7.48 10.97 -7.01
CA GLY A 87 -6.21 11.38 -6.42
C GLY A 87 -5.48 10.17 -5.81
N ASN A 88 -5.36 10.13 -4.49
CA ASN A 88 -4.79 9.02 -3.72
C ASN A 88 -5.85 8.21 -2.97
N VAL A 89 -7.13 8.44 -3.24
CA VAL A 89 -8.23 7.65 -2.66
C VAL A 89 -8.66 6.58 -3.65
N ILE A 90 -8.51 5.32 -3.26
CA ILE A 90 -8.96 4.15 -4.01
C ILE A 90 -10.30 3.65 -3.47
N SER A 91 -11.17 3.21 -4.37
CA SER A 91 -12.38 2.49 -3.98
C SER A 91 -12.26 1.01 -4.29
N LEU A 92 -12.73 0.19 -3.37
CA LEU A 92 -12.69 -1.26 -3.42
C LEU A 92 -14.11 -1.79 -3.24
N ASN A 93 -14.49 -2.78 -4.06
CA ASN A 93 -15.78 -3.45 -3.95
C ASN A 93 -15.54 -4.95 -3.75
N LEU A 94 -15.90 -5.46 -2.59
CA LEU A 94 -15.52 -6.78 -2.12
C LEU A 94 -16.74 -7.67 -1.99
N ILE A 95 -16.62 -8.89 -2.50
CA ILE A 95 -17.67 -9.91 -2.36
C ILE A 95 -17.66 -10.50 -0.93
N PRO A 96 -18.81 -10.95 -0.40
CA PRO A 96 -18.92 -11.48 0.96
C PRO A 96 -17.93 -12.61 1.25
N HIS A 97 -17.70 -13.50 0.29
CA HIS A 97 -16.76 -14.61 0.45
C HIS A 97 -15.35 -14.15 0.83
N THR A 98 -14.86 -13.04 0.24
CA THR A 98 -13.55 -12.47 0.60
C THR A 98 -13.55 -11.94 2.03
N ALA A 99 -14.63 -11.29 2.45
CA ALA A 99 -14.77 -10.77 3.81
C ALA A 99 -14.82 -11.89 4.88
N GLU A 100 -15.42 -13.03 4.56
CA GLU A 100 -15.51 -14.18 5.47
C GLU A 100 -14.17 -14.90 5.66
N ARG A 101 -13.26 -14.81 4.69
CA ARG A 101 -11.99 -15.53 4.65
C ARG A 101 -10.79 -14.69 5.06
N THR A 102 -10.99 -13.41 5.32
CA THR A 102 -9.92 -12.44 5.57
C THR A 102 -10.27 -11.53 6.76
N ASN A 103 -9.33 -10.65 7.14
CA ASN A 103 -9.56 -9.67 8.21
C ASN A 103 -10.45 -8.48 7.81
N ILE A 104 -10.94 -8.43 6.56
CA ILE A 104 -11.75 -7.32 6.02
C ILE A 104 -12.96 -7.00 6.90
N GLY A 105 -13.59 -8.03 7.49
CA GLY A 105 -14.71 -7.85 8.41
C GLY A 105 -14.38 -7.03 9.66
N THR A 106 -13.10 -6.79 9.96
CA THR A 106 -12.65 -5.95 11.07
C THR A 106 -12.39 -4.50 10.67
N TRP A 107 -12.38 -4.19 9.36
CA TRP A 107 -12.11 -2.86 8.87
C TRP A 107 -13.24 -1.89 9.19
N LYS A 108 -12.89 -0.74 9.71
CA LYS A 108 -13.80 0.37 10.02
C LYS A 108 -13.16 1.69 9.64
N VAL A 109 -13.95 2.73 9.52
CA VAL A 109 -13.44 4.09 9.29
C VAL A 109 -12.39 4.43 10.36
N GLY A 110 -11.23 4.93 9.90
CA GLY A 110 -10.05 5.22 10.73
C GLY A 110 -9.10 4.03 10.90
N SER A 111 -9.44 2.81 10.46
CA SER A 111 -8.51 1.68 10.48
C SER A 111 -7.31 1.95 9.58
N LYS A 112 -6.12 1.66 10.09
CA LYS A 112 -4.89 1.64 9.29
C LYS A 112 -4.71 0.26 8.68
N VAL A 113 -4.36 0.24 7.39
CA VAL A 113 -4.13 -0.97 6.60
C VAL A 113 -2.78 -0.89 5.91
N ASN A 114 -2.12 -2.03 5.76
CA ASN A 114 -0.87 -2.11 5.03
C ASN A 114 -1.15 -2.09 3.52
N LEU A 115 -0.45 -1.23 2.79
CA LEU A 115 -0.54 -1.14 1.34
C LEU A 115 0.75 -1.62 0.69
N GLU A 116 0.61 -2.48 -0.33
CA GLU A 116 1.68 -2.85 -1.25
C GLU A 116 1.19 -2.56 -2.67
N VAL A 117 1.92 -1.75 -3.41
CA VAL A 117 1.60 -1.45 -4.82
C VAL A 117 2.06 -2.58 -5.73
N ASP A 118 1.45 -2.68 -6.91
CA ASP A 118 1.90 -3.66 -7.89
C ASP A 118 3.37 -3.41 -8.28
N VAL A 119 4.20 -4.41 -8.11
CA VAL A 119 5.64 -4.33 -8.40
C VAL A 119 5.93 -3.92 -9.84
N LEU A 120 5.04 -4.23 -10.79
CA LEU A 120 5.17 -3.84 -12.19
C LEU A 120 5.16 -2.31 -12.34
N ALA A 121 4.35 -1.59 -11.56
CA ALA A 121 4.31 -0.14 -11.59
C ALA A 121 5.66 0.48 -11.19
N ARG A 122 6.39 -0.14 -10.26
CA ARG A 122 7.72 0.30 -9.85
C ARG A 122 8.78 0.08 -10.92
N TYR A 123 8.72 -1.07 -11.60
CA TYR A 123 9.63 -1.32 -12.73
C TYR A 123 9.36 -0.38 -13.89
N ILE A 124 8.09 -0.12 -14.22
CA ILE A 124 7.70 0.83 -15.26
C ILE A 124 8.22 2.23 -14.93
N GLU A 125 8.03 2.70 -13.70
CA GLU A 125 8.59 4.00 -13.28
C GLU A 125 10.12 4.04 -13.48
N ARG A 126 10.82 3.00 -13.05
CA ARG A 126 12.28 2.93 -13.15
C ARG A 126 12.75 2.96 -14.61
N LEU A 127 12.05 2.26 -15.51
CA LEU A 127 12.34 2.24 -16.94
C LEU A 127 12.07 3.60 -17.59
N LEU A 128 11.00 4.29 -17.20
CA LEU A 128 10.65 5.64 -17.72
C LEU A 128 11.68 6.70 -17.30
N LEU A 129 12.36 6.53 -16.18
CA LEU A 129 13.45 7.42 -15.75
C LEU A 129 14.69 7.28 -16.66
N GLY A 130 14.87 6.13 -17.33
CA GLY A 130 16.00 5.89 -18.21
C GLY A 130 17.34 6.17 -17.51
N ASP A 131 18.23 6.91 -18.18
CA ASP A 131 19.57 7.24 -17.65
C ASP A 131 19.50 8.05 -16.34
N LYS A 132 18.45 8.87 -16.15
CA LYS A 132 18.20 9.58 -14.89
C LYS A 132 17.98 8.65 -13.70
N ALA A 133 17.67 7.39 -13.95
CA ALA A 133 17.51 6.41 -12.90
C ALA A 133 18.80 6.17 -12.08
N ALA A 134 19.97 6.43 -12.66
CA ALA A 134 21.26 6.32 -11.99
C ALA A 134 21.63 7.59 -11.19
N GLU A 135 20.95 8.71 -11.46
CA GLU A 135 21.18 9.95 -10.73
C GLU A 135 20.67 9.79 -9.29
N THR A 136 21.59 9.90 -8.35
CA THR A 136 21.25 9.85 -6.92
C THR A 136 20.59 11.18 -6.58
N THR A 137 19.28 11.18 -6.36
CA THR A 137 18.57 12.30 -5.72
C THR A 137 18.94 12.31 -4.23
N GLN A 138 20.22 12.45 -3.91
CA GLN A 138 20.65 12.88 -2.60
C GLN A 138 20.45 14.42 -2.54
N GLN A 139 19.25 14.84 -2.31
CA GLN A 139 19.08 16.08 -1.57
C GLN A 139 19.61 15.78 -0.15
N SER A 140 20.91 16.05 0.02
CA SER A 140 21.50 16.16 1.35
C SER A 140 20.63 17.20 2.11
N LYS A 141 19.95 16.77 3.16
CA LYS A 141 19.26 17.68 4.07
C LYS A 141 20.24 18.55 4.87
N ILE A 142 21.53 18.36 4.65
CA ILE A 142 22.61 19.11 5.25
C ILE A 142 23.01 20.19 4.23
N SER A 143 22.39 21.36 4.37
CA SER A 143 22.82 22.58 3.66
C SER A 143 23.91 23.30 4.46
N MET A 144 24.66 24.17 3.80
CA MET A 144 25.62 25.07 4.49
C MET A 144 24.93 25.95 5.53
N GLU A 145 23.67 26.34 5.27
CA GLU A 145 22.82 27.08 6.22
C GLU A 145 22.51 26.21 7.45
N PHE A 146 22.10 24.97 7.26
CA PHE A 146 21.87 24.02 8.35
C PHE A 146 23.12 23.81 9.21
N LEU A 147 24.30 23.71 8.60
CA LEU A 147 25.57 23.58 9.31
C LEU A 147 25.93 24.86 10.10
N ALA A 148 25.68 26.03 9.53
CA ALA A 148 25.89 27.31 10.20
C ALA A 148 24.96 27.49 11.41
N GLU A 149 23.67 27.23 11.25
CA GLU A 149 22.67 27.30 12.32
C GLU A 149 22.92 26.35 13.48
N ASN A 150 23.54 25.19 13.21
CA ASN A 150 23.88 24.21 14.22
C ASN A 150 25.32 24.28 14.74
N GLY A 151 26.04 25.38 14.44
CA GLY A 151 27.35 25.67 15.02
C GLY A 151 28.53 24.87 14.47
N PHE A 152 28.35 24.22 13.30
CA PHE A 152 29.40 23.44 12.63
C PHE A 152 30.29 24.28 11.68
N LEU A 153 29.93 25.54 11.43
CA LEU A 153 30.71 26.52 10.69
C LEU A 153 31.05 27.68 11.61
N LYS A 154 32.33 27.93 11.78
CA LYS A 154 32.88 29.14 12.44
C LYS A 154 33.22 30.17 11.37
#